data_4f6f4aa8e45222a7534d7ce94fada908
#
_entry.id   4f6f4aa8e45222a7534d7ce94fada908
#
_cell.length_a   1.000
_cell.length_b   1.000
_cell.length_c   1.000
_cell.angle_alpha   90.00
_cell.angle_beta   90.00
_cell.angle_gamma   90.00
#
_symmetry.space_group_name_H-M   'P 1'
#
loop_
_entity.id
_entity.type
_entity.pdbx_description
1 polymer ?
#
loop_
_entity_poly.entity_id
_entity_poly.type
_entity_poly.pdbx_seq_one_letter_code
_entity_poly.pdbx_strand_id
1 'polypeptide(L)'
;MTQPDTLTVDLSLLQSVLAKYAGRRREALLPLLHEAQALYGWLPREVQEAIGETLRVPLADIHGVVEFYSMFYNEPMARKVVRVCMDPACHMAGGAAVQLAIQERLGLKPGEADMEADIAYELVPCLGMCEHAPNALLGDRPAGDLTPADVDAFLAGVYPEPEPKIYGGPFIKLTRAGRVDPTSLADFEKYGGYDGLRNVMTMSPEEIIVQLKGSDVLGRGGAMFPVGLKWEMARQAPGEPSEKHIVANADESEPGTFKDRALMEQDPFSLIEAMTVAAYTVGASNGWIFLRGEYPRCEKRLRNAIDKARAAGYLGHNILGRKGFNFDIELRLGAGAYICGEETALFEAIEGKRGFPRIKPPYPTTHGLFNQPTVVNNVETLAAALSVIGMGVNQWRKLGTVDSPGTKWFCISGRVLRPGVYEVPFGLTIRQLVQLAGGQIGDEIQAVLVGGAAGVFVGPDQLDIPLTYEDAKAHNFPLGSGVIMVFDEAVDLHEIMYMLSRFFAHESCGKCYPCQLGTQRQMEILERITYHGGPQPSDRADLVDMGLTMTETSLCGLGQTAATAILSAIALWPELVQPAGRVNGRLR
;
A
#
# COMPACT_ATOMS: atom_id res chain seq x y z
N MET A 1 -14.55 27.48 -32.72
CA MET A 1 -13.61 26.67 -31.93
C MET A 1 -12.22 27.12 -32.32
N THR A 2 -11.65 28.03 -31.56
CA THR A 2 -10.22 28.42 -31.70
C THR A 2 -9.39 27.23 -31.20
N GLN A 3 -8.51 26.70 -32.05
CA GLN A 3 -7.49 25.74 -31.60
C GLN A 3 -6.73 26.38 -30.43
N PRO A 4 -6.54 25.67 -29.30
CA PRO A 4 -5.65 26.17 -28.28
C PRO A 4 -4.26 26.35 -28.90
N ASP A 5 -3.60 27.46 -28.58
CA ASP A 5 -2.21 27.70 -28.93
C ASP A 5 -1.38 26.45 -28.57
N THR A 6 -0.76 25.85 -29.58
CA THR A 6 0.12 24.70 -29.39
C THR A 6 1.28 25.17 -28.52
N LEU A 7 1.24 24.84 -27.24
CA LEU A 7 2.37 24.98 -26.33
C LEU A 7 3.55 24.25 -26.98
N THR A 8 4.52 25.00 -27.49
CA THR A 8 5.76 24.42 -28.07
C THR A 8 6.55 23.78 -26.95
N VAL A 9 6.60 22.44 -26.94
CA VAL A 9 7.35 21.66 -25.93
C VAL A 9 8.84 21.73 -26.25
N ASP A 10 9.64 22.27 -25.31
CA ASP A 10 11.10 22.29 -25.45
C ASP A 10 11.69 20.92 -25.06
N LEU A 11 11.94 20.06 -26.06
CA LEU A 11 12.53 18.74 -25.86
C LEU A 11 14.01 18.79 -25.45
N SER A 12 14.67 19.95 -25.47
CA SER A 12 16.07 20.05 -25.03
C SER A 12 16.23 19.71 -23.55
N LEU A 13 15.22 20.01 -22.73
CA LEU A 13 15.18 19.69 -21.30
C LEU A 13 15.20 18.16 -21.05
N LEU A 14 14.63 17.38 -21.97
CA LEU A 14 14.52 15.92 -21.82
C LEU A 14 15.81 15.18 -22.20
N GLN A 15 16.71 15.76 -22.97
CA GLN A 15 17.88 15.08 -23.56
C GLN A 15 18.77 14.39 -22.49
N SER A 16 19.04 15.07 -21.38
CA SER A 16 19.85 14.50 -20.31
C SER A 16 19.18 13.31 -19.62
N VAL A 17 17.86 13.33 -19.53
CA VAL A 17 17.05 12.24 -18.95
C VAL A 17 17.02 11.06 -19.92
N LEU A 18 16.75 11.28 -21.20
CA LEU A 18 16.76 10.21 -22.22
C LEU A 18 18.12 9.50 -22.28
N ALA A 19 19.22 10.25 -22.17
CA ALA A 19 20.58 9.71 -22.18
C ALA A 19 20.84 8.69 -21.07
N LYS A 20 20.24 8.85 -19.88
CA LYS A 20 20.37 7.89 -18.75
C LYS A 20 19.77 6.53 -19.09
N TYR A 21 18.75 6.51 -19.95
CA TYR A 21 18.01 5.31 -20.30
C TYR A 21 18.35 4.77 -21.69
N ALA A 22 19.32 5.39 -22.37
CA ALA A 22 19.77 4.93 -23.68
C ALA A 22 20.27 3.47 -23.61
N GLY A 23 19.71 2.61 -24.49
CA GLY A 23 20.02 1.18 -24.51
C GLY A 23 19.17 0.31 -23.57
N ARG A 24 18.41 0.91 -22.67
CA ARG A 24 17.36 0.19 -21.90
C ARG A 24 16.12 -0.06 -22.79
N ARG A 25 15.18 -0.84 -22.28
CA ARG A 25 13.94 -1.19 -22.99
C ARG A 25 12.73 -0.83 -22.13
N ARG A 26 11.59 -1.46 -22.42
CA ARG A 26 10.29 -1.18 -21.80
C ARG A 26 10.32 -1.14 -20.26
N GLU A 27 11.15 -1.93 -19.59
CA GLU A 27 11.27 -1.96 -18.14
C GLU A 27 11.71 -0.61 -17.52
N ALA A 28 12.25 0.29 -18.34
CA ALA A 28 12.62 1.63 -17.91
C ALA A 28 11.48 2.67 -18.11
N LEU A 29 10.30 2.25 -18.58
CA LEU A 29 9.24 3.20 -18.95
C LEU A 29 8.74 4.01 -17.75
N LEU A 30 8.31 3.38 -16.65
CA LEU A 30 7.79 4.12 -15.50
C LEU A 30 8.83 5.08 -14.91
N PRO A 31 10.09 4.67 -14.63
CA PRO A 31 11.12 5.60 -14.18
C PRO A 31 11.33 6.79 -15.10
N LEU A 32 11.35 6.57 -16.41
CA LEU A 32 11.54 7.64 -17.39
C LEU A 32 10.33 8.57 -17.45
N LEU A 33 9.10 8.05 -17.34
CA LEU A 33 7.88 8.86 -17.26
C LEU A 33 7.88 9.75 -16.00
N HIS A 34 8.29 9.23 -14.84
CA HIS A 34 8.42 10.02 -13.62
C HIS A 34 9.42 11.18 -13.79
N GLU A 35 10.63 10.91 -14.33
CA GLU A 35 11.63 11.96 -14.54
C GLU A 35 11.16 12.97 -15.61
N ALA A 36 10.51 12.53 -16.67
CA ALA A 36 9.97 13.41 -17.69
C ALA A 36 8.84 14.30 -17.14
N GLN A 37 7.88 13.72 -16.42
CA GLN A 37 6.79 14.49 -15.82
C GLN A 37 7.29 15.51 -14.78
N ALA A 38 8.35 15.21 -14.04
CA ALA A 38 8.95 16.17 -13.11
C ALA A 38 9.52 17.42 -13.82
N LEU A 39 9.90 17.32 -15.10
CA LEU A 39 10.36 18.45 -15.91
C LEU A 39 9.22 19.33 -16.44
N TYR A 40 8.14 18.69 -16.93
CA TYR A 40 7.08 19.38 -17.68
C TYR A 40 5.78 19.57 -16.87
N GLY A 41 5.62 18.86 -15.74
CA GLY A 41 4.37 18.78 -14.98
C GLY A 41 3.41 17.72 -15.53
N TRP A 42 3.46 17.44 -16.83
CA TRP A 42 2.64 16.48 -17.54
C TRP A 42 3.44 15.80 -18.66
N LEU A 43 2.84 14.89 -19.40
CA LEU A 43 3.50 14.08 -20.42
C LEU A 43 2.92 14.40 -21.81
N PRO A 44 3.34 15.53 -22.45
CA PRO A 44 2.90 15.89 -23.78
C PRO A 44 3.22 14.78 -24.79
N ARG A 45 2.47 14.75 -25.88
CA ARG A 45 2.63 13.75 -26.94
C ARG A 45 4.07 13.69 -27.47
N GLU A 46 4.70 14.84 -27.69
CA GLU A 46 6.08 14.96 -28.19
C GLU A 46 7.09 14.33 -27.22
N VAL A 47 6.86 14.46 -25.90
CA VAL A 47 7.65 13.81 -24.86
C VAL A 47 7.45 12.30 -24.87
N GLN A 48 6.19 11.83 -24.99
CA GLN A 48 5.88 10.41 -25.12
C GLN A 48 6.50 9.79 -26.38
N GLU A 49 6.50 10.50 -27.52
CA GLU A 49 7.14 10.07 -28.77
C GLU A 49 8.67 9.92 -28.60
N ALA A 50 9.35 10.92 -27.99
CA ALA A 50 10.79 10.86 -27.71
C ALA A 50 11.17 9.71 -26.75
N ILE A 51 10.34 9.46 -25.74
CA ILE A 51 10.47 8.29 -24.83
C ILE A 51 10.32 6.99 -25.62
N GLY A 52 9.30 6.92 -26.51
CA GLY A 52 9.03 5.76 -27.35
C GLY A 52 10.19 5.40 -28.26
N GLU A 53 10.80 6.39 -28.89
CA GLU A 53 12.00 6.21 -29.72
C GLU A 53 13.19 5.69 -28.91
N THR A 54 13.42 6.27 -27.71
CA THR A 54 14.53 5.90 -26.83
C THR A 54 14.43 4.47 -26.33
N LEU A 55 13.25 4.07 -25.84
CA LEU A 55 13.01 2.74 -25.24
C LEU A 55 12.54 1.70 -26.26
N ARG A 56 12.27 2.09 -27.50
CA ARG A 56 11.66 1.26 -28.55
C ARG A 56 10.31 0.69 -28.12
N VAL A 57 9.46 1.55 -27.55
CA VAL A 57 8.10 1.23 -27.10
C VAL A 57 7.10 2.00 -27.98
N PRO A 58 6.07 1.34 -28.54
CA PRO A 58 5.04 2.03 -29.33
C PRO A 58 4.34 3.14 -28.53
N LEU A 59 4.04 4.28 -29.19
CA LEU A 59 3.36 5.41 -28.56
C LEU A 59 2.01 5.01 -27.92
N ALA A 60 1.24 4.14 -28.58
CA ALA A 60 -0.03 3.66 -28.03
C ALA A 60 0.12 2.91 -26.70
N ASP A 61 1.23 2.19 -26.52
CA ASP A 61 1.53 1.50 -25.27
C ASP A 61 1.90 2.51 -24.16
N ILE A 62 2.70 3.53 -24.50
CA ILE A 62 3.10 4.60 -23.56
C ILE A 62 1.86 5.38 -23.13
N HIS A 63 1.05 5.83 -24.07
CA HIS A 63 -0.21 6.52 -23.80
C HIS A 63 -1.11 5.67 -22.89
N GLY A 64 -1.27 4.38 -23.18
CA GLY A 64 -2.05 3.49 -22.34
C GLY A 64 -1.47 3.26 -20.95
N VAL A 65 -0.15 3.42 -20.74
CA VAL A 65 0.49 3.42 -19.41
C VAL A 65 0.22 4.73 -18.70
N VAL A 66 0.35 5.87 -19.37
CA VAL A 66 0.07 7.19 -18.78
C VAL A 66 -1.39 7.30 -18.34
N GLU A 67 -2.34 6.83 -19.15
CA GLU A 67 -3.77 6.81 -18.80
C GLU A 67 -4.12 5.83 -17.67
N PHE A 68 -3.31 4.80 -17.46
CA PHE A 68 -3.59 3.79 -16.44
C PHE A 68 -3.22 4.24 -15.01
N TYR A 69 -2.15 4.99 -14.86
CA TYR A 69 -1.64 5.40 -13.55
C TYR A 69 -2.09 6.81 -13.20
N SER A 70 -2.83 6.96 -12.10
CA SER A 70 -3.49 8.22 -11.73
C SER A 70 -2.54 9.38 -11.39
N MET A 71 -1.25 9.12 -11.18
CA MET A 71 -0.24 10.16 -10.94
C MET A 71 0.49 10.61 -12.23
N PHE A 72 0.15 10.04 -13.40
CA PHE A 72 0.63 10.53 -14.69
C PHE A 72 -0.46 11.33 -15.39
N TYR A 73 -0.06 12.37 -16.13
CA TYR A 73 -0.99 13.31 -16.76
C TYR A 73 -0.73 13.43 -18.27
N ASN A 74 -1.76 13.19 -19.07
CA ASN A 74 -1.75 13.42 -20.52
C ASN A 74 -2.11 14.87 -20.91
N GLU A 75 -2.77 15.59 -20.00
CA GLU A 75 -3.20 16.97 -20.17
C GLU A 75 -2.32 17.91 -19.35
N PRO A 76 -2.24 19.21 -19.72
CA PRO A 76 -1.48 20.20 -18.98
C PRO A 76 -1.81 20.19 -17.50
N MET A 77 -0.80 19.93 -16.68
CA MET A 77 -0.89 19.86 -15.23
C MET A 77 0.27 20.64 -14.60
N ALA A 78 0.02 21.31 -13.50
CA ALA A 78 1.03 22.00 -12.72
C ALA A 78 2.02 21.00 -12.09
N ARG A 79 3.28 21.39 -11.94
CA ARG A 79 4.30 20.55 -11.30
C ARG A 79 4.06 20.36 -9.81
N LYS A 80 3.43 21.33 -9.16
CA LYS A 80 3.11 21.31 -7.74
C LYS A 80 1.64 20.92 -7.52
N VAL A 81 1.40 19.65 -7.29
CA VAL A 81 0.05 19.12 -7.05
C VAL A 81 -0.24 19.05 -5.55
N VAL A 82 -1.34 19.65 -5.14
CA VAL A 82 -1.91 19.52 -3.78
C VAL A 82 -2.85 18.33 -3.80
N ARG A 83 -2.43 17.20 -3.22
CA ARG A 83 -3.25 15.99 -3.09
C ARG A 83 -3.81 15.89 -1.69
N VAL A 84 -5.13 15.82 -1.55
CA VAL A 84 -5.81 15.74 -0.25
C VAL A 84 -6.58 14.43 -0.15
N CYS A 85 -6.33 13.69 0.92
CA CYS A 85 -6.99 12.40 1.16
C CYS A 85 -8.49 12.60 1.45
N MET A 86 -9.34 11.74 0.82
CA MET A 86 -10.79 11.76 0.98
C MET A 86 -11.38 10.48 1.59
N ASP A 87 -10.54 9.58 2.10
CA ASP A 87 -10.93 8.26 2.61
C ASP A 87 -11.42 8.28 4.07
N PRO A 88 -12.04 7.21 4.57
CA PRO A 88 -12.78 7.18 5.84
C PRO A 88 -12.06 7.77 7.04
N ALA A 89 -10.78 7.45 7.27
CA ALA A 89 -10.04 7.98 8.41
C ALA A 89 -9.91 9.52 8.36
N CYS A 90 -9.59 10.08 7.18
CA CYS A 90 -9.51 11.53 6.97
C CYS A 90 -10.87 12.20 7.04
N HIS A 91 -11.92 11.56 6.49
CA HIS A 91 -13.29 12.06 6.59
C HIS A 91 -13.73 12.20 8.05
N MET A 92 -13.60 11.13 8.86
CA MET A 92 -13.96 11.13 10.28
C MET A 92 -13.18 12.15 11.12
N ALA A 93 -11.98 12.51 10.69
CA ALA A 93 -11.12 13.49 11.36
C ALA A 93 -11.39 14.94 10.91
N GLY A 94 -12.43 15.20 10.12
CA GLY A 94 -12.79 16.54 9.64
C GLY A 94 -12.15 16.93 8.30
N GLY A 95 -11.76 15.96 7.49
CA GLY A 95 -11.12 16.17 6.18
C GLY A 95 -11.92 17.06 5.24
N ALA A 96 -13.26 17.00 5.27
CA ALA A 96 -14.11 17.86 4.45
C ALA A 96 -13.89 19.36 4.70
N ALA A 97 -13.69 19.76 5.96
CA ALA A 97 -13.40 21.15 6.30
C ALA A 97 -12.02 21.61 5.78
N VAL A 98 -11.02 20.73 5.82
CA VAL A 98 -9.68 20.99 5.27
C VAL A 98 -9.74 21.10 3.73
N GLN A 99 -10.47 20.20 3.07
CA GLN A 99 -10.67 20.23 1.62
C GLN A 99 -11.32 21.53 1.17
N LEU A 100 -12.37 21.98 1.86
CA LEU A 100 -13.04 23.23 1.57
C LEU A 100 -12.10 24.43 1.77
N ALA A 101 -11.36 24.49 2.87
CA ALA A 101 -10.41 25.56 3.15
C ALA A 101 -9.28 25.65 2.10
N ILE A 102 -8.77 24.51 1.62
CA ILE A 102 -7.78 24.46 0.53
C ILE A 102 -8.41 24.97 -0.77
N GLN A 103 -9.62 24.51 -1.11
CA GLN A 103 -10.34 24.95 -2.30
C GLN A 103 -10.58 26.47 -2.30
N GLU A 104 -11.04 27.03 -1.18
CA GLU A 104 -11.26 28.47 -1.03
C GLU A 104 -9.95 29.25 -1.14
N ARG A 105 -8.87 28.75 -0.55
CA ARG A 105 -7.57 29.42 -0.54
C ARG A 105 -6.89 29.42 -1.91
N LEU A 106 -7.02 28.33 -2.68
CA LEU A 106 -6.47 28.21 -4.03
C LEU A 106 -7.38 28.84 -5.09
N GLY A 107 -8.68 28.94 -4.84
CA GLY A 107 -9.69 29.28 -5.86
C GLY A 107 -9.87 28.20 -6.92
N LEU A 108 -9.43 26.96 -6.64
CA LEU A 108 -9.48 25.81 -7.55
C LEU A 108 -10.44 24.75 -7.01
N LYS A 109 -11.19 24.11 -7.90
CA LYS A 109 -11.94 22.90 -7.58
C LYS A 109 -11.03 21.66 -7.73
N PRO A 110 -11.38 20.53 -7.09
CA PRO A 110 -10.67 19.27 -7.33
C PRO A 110 -10.59 18.92 -8.83
N GLY A 111 -9.39 18.61 -9.30
CA GLY A 111 -9.09 18.35 -10.71
C GLY A 111 -8.70 19.57 -11.53
N GLU A 112 -8.72 20.78 -10.95
CA GLU A 112 -8.32 22.01 -11.64
C GLU A 112 -6.84 22.38 -11.34
N ALA A 113 -6.21 23.11 -12.27
CA ALA A 113 -4.86 23.63 -12.15
C ALA A 113 -4.78 25.10 -12.54
N ASP A 114 -3.98 25.88 -11.79
CA ASP A 114 -3.51 27.20 -12.16
C ASP A 114 -2.09 27.08 -12.72
N MET A 115 -1.96 27.20 -14.03
CA MET A 115 -0.69 27.05 -14.76
C MET A 115 0.25 28.25 -14.56
N GLU A 116 -0.25 29.45 -14.20
CA GLU A 116 0.57 30.61 -13.89
C GLU A 116 1.18 30.50 -12.51
N ALA A 117 0.40 30.05 -11.52
CA ALA A 117 0.86 29.79 -10.15
C ALA A 117 1.63 28.45 -10.02
N ASP A 118 1.61 27.62 -11.06
CA ASP A 118 2.21 26.27 -11.11
C ASP A 118 1.71 25.37 -9.95
N ILE A 119 0.38 25.39 -9.71
CA ILE A 119 -0.29 24.64 -8.65
C ILE A 119 -1.57 23.98 -9.15
N ALA A 120 -1.82 22.74 -8.73
CA ALA A 120 -3.03 22.00 -9.01
C ALA A 120 -3.63 21.42 -7.72
N TYR A 121 -4.94 21.11 -7.74
CA TYR A 121 -5.65 20.55 -6.60
C TYR A 121 -6.37 19.25 -6.96
N GLU A 122 -6.09 18.19 -6.20
CA GLU A 122 -6.69 16.87 -6.38
C GLU A 122 -7.20 16.29 -5.06
N LEU A 123 -8.37 15.65 -5.12
CA LEU A 123 -8.83 14.73 -4.08
C LEU A 123 -8.41 13.31 -4.48
N VAL A 124 -7.72 12.63 -3.58
CA VAL A 124 -7.12 11.33 -3.85
C VAL A 124 -7.55 10.28 -2.82
N PRO A 125 -7.49 8.99 -3.17
CA PRO A 125 -7.60 7.91 -2.20
C PRO A 125 -6.51 7.99 -1.11
N CYS A 126 -6.49 7.01 -0.22
CA CYS A 126 -5.64 6.99 0.96
C CYS A 126 -4.16 7.25 0.66
N LEU A 127 -3.59 8.27 1.30
CA LEU A 127 -2.17 8.63 1.24
C LEU A 127 -1.30 7.81 2.23
N GLY A 128 -1.89 6.82 2.93
CA GLY A 128 -1.16 5.95 3.85
C GLY A 128 -0.64 6.63 5.12
N MET A 129 -1.32 7.67 5.59
CA MET A 129 -1.01 8.41 6.82
C MET A 129 -2.25 8.53 7.72
N CYS A 130 -3.03 7.44 7.85
CA CYS A 130 -4.32 7.47 8.56
C CYS A 130 -4.18 7.75 10.06
N GLU A 131 -3.00 7.55 10.65
CA GLU A 131 -2.70 7.96 12.03
C GLU A 131 -2.50 9.49 12.18
N HIS A 132 -2.39 10.19 11.05
CA HIS A 132 -2.25 11.63 10.95
C HIS A 132 -3.40 12.24 10.13
N ALA A 133 -4.59 11.68 10.27
CA ALA A 133 -5.78 12.20 9.59
C ALA A 133 -6.25 13.53 10.21
N PRO A 134 -6.69 14.53 9.42
CA PRO A 134 -6.65 14.63 7.95
C PRO A 134 -5.24 14.85 7.41
N ASN A 135 -4.96 14.27 6.23
CA ASN A 135 -3.62 14.38 5.65
C ASN A 135 -3.64 14.77 4.16
N ALA A 136 -2.52 15.32 3.71
CA ALA A 136 -2.32 15.81 2.35
C ALA A 136 -0.85 15.71 1.92
N LEU A 137 -0.61 15.83 0.61
CA LEU A 137 0.72 16.04 0.02
C LEU A 137 0.75 17.37 -0.73
N LEU A 138 1.81 18.15 -0.56
CA LEU A 138 2.14 19.30 -1.38
C LEU A 138 3.35 18.95 -2.25
N GLY A 139 3.10 18.52 -3.48
CA GLY A 139 4.12 17.87 -4.29
C GLY A 139 4.65 16.60 -3.60
N ASP A 140 5.90 16.62 -3.13
CA ASP A 140 6.55 15.53 -2.41
C ASP A 140 6.65 15.75 -0.87
N ARG A 141 5.95 16.73 -0.32
CA ARG A 141 5.94 17.05 1.11
C ARG A 141 4.66 16.56 1.78
N PRO A 142 4.73 15.56 2.68
CA PRO A 142 3.58 15.10 3.44
C PRO A 142 3.20 16.09 4.56
N ALA A 143 1.91 16.20 4.82
CA ALA A 143 1.34 16.93 5.95
C ALA A 143 0.23 16.09 6.58
N GLY A 144 0.10 16.16 7.89
CA GLY A 144 -0.90 15.42 8.63
C GLY A 144 -1.41 16.18 9.85
N ASP A 145 -2.48 15.65 10.47
CA ASP A 145 -3.18 16.30 11.58
C ASP A 145 -3.67 17.73 11.20
N LEU A 146 -4.00 17.94 9.90
CA LEU A 146 -4.35 19.26 9.34
C LEU A 146 -5.70 19.75 9.86
N THR A 147 -5.77 21.07 10.13
CA THR A 147 -7.00 21.81 10.36
C THR A 147 -7.16 22.94 9.33
N PRO A 148 -8.34 23.53 9.14
CA PRO A 148 -8.49 24.70 8.27
C PRO A 148 -7.54 25.86 8.59
N ALA A 149 -7.11 26.01 9.86
CA ALA A 149 -6.17 27.06 10.27
C ALA A 149 -4.73 26.81 9.78
N ASP A 150 -4.38 25.58 9.43
CA ASP A 150 -3.04 25.19 9.01
C ASP A 150 -2.82 25.34 7.50
N VAL A 151 -3.89 25.60 6.73
CA VAL A 151 -3.86 25.56 5.26
C VAL A 151 -2.86 26.55 4.67
N ASP A 152 -2.74 27.76 5.21
CA ASP A 152 -1.77 28.76 4.73
C ASP A 152 -0.33 28.27 4.93
N ALA A 153 0.00 27.71 6.11
CA ALA A 153 1.33 27.18 6.39
C ALA A 153 1.63 25.94 5.54
N PHE A 154 0.63 25.09 5.31
CA PHE A 154 0.75 23.92 4.44
C PHE A 154 1.03 24.32 2.99
N LEU A 155 0.23 25.21 2.40
CA LEU A 155 0.40 25.67 1.02
C LEU A 155 1.71 26.45 0.81
N ALA A 156 2.19 27.15 1.85
CA ALA A 156 3.50 27.79 1.84
C ALA A 156 4.67 26.77 1.95
N GLY A 157 4.40 25.50 2.23
CA GLY A 157 5.43 24.46 2.39
C GLY A 157 6.27 24.58 3.67
N VAL A 158 5.76 25.27 4.69
CA VAL A 158 6.44 25.43 6.00
C VAL A 158 5.79 24.60 7.12
N TYR A 159 4.68 23.91 6.82
CA TYR A 159 4.05 22.99 7.76
C TYR A 159 4.95 21.77 8.04
N PRO A 160 5.06 21.31 9.30
CA PRO A 160 5.94 20.22 9.66
C PRO A 160 5.51 18.89 9.04
N GLU A 161 6.48 18.09 8.60
CA GLU A 161 6.21 16.73 8.11
C GLU A 161 5.92 15.80 9.30
N PRO A 162 4.87 14.95 9.22
CA PRO A 162 4.49 14.08 10.33
C PRO A 162 5.47 12.90 10.47
N GLU A 163 5.82 12.52 11.69
CA GLU A 163 6.59 11.31 11.99
C GLU A 163 5.67 10.14 12.32
N PRO A 164 5.97 8.89 11.91
CA PRO A 164 5.14 7.73 12.21
C PRO A 164 4.87 7.56 13.70
N LYS A 165 3.62 7.38 14.07
CA LYS A 165 3.19 7.09 15.46
C LYS A 165 3.26 5.58 15.69
N ILE A 166 4.23 5.12 16.52
CA ILE A 166 4.51 3.70 16.75
C ILE A 166 4.34 3.40 18.25
N TYR A 167 3.55 2.35 18.54
CA TYR A 167 3.16 1.95 19.90
C TYR A 167 3.18 0.43 20.09
N GLY A 168 2.88 -0.02 21.31
CA GLY A 168 2.76 -1.43 21.67
C GLY A 168 4.03 -1.99 22.29
N GLY A 169 4.35 -3.23 21.97
CA GLY A 169 5.49 -3.99 22.49
C GLY A 169 5.10 -5.43 22.84
N PRO A 170 6.09 -6.32 22.93
CA PRO A 170 7.51 -6.08 22.71
C PRO A 170 7.82 -5.74 21.26
N PHE A 171 8.68 -4.75 21.01
CA PHE A 171 9.16 -4.41 19.68
C PHE A 171 10.16 -5.47 19.20
N ILE A 172 9.78 -6.24 18.20
CA ILE A 172 10.61 -7.31 17.63
C ILE A 172 11.08 -6.90 16.23
N LYS A 173 10.16 -6.38 15.40
CA LYS A 173 10.43 -5.93 14.03
C LYS A 173 10.73 -4.43 13.96
N LEU A 174 10.23 -3.65 14.93
CA LEU A 174 10.42 -2.20 15.04
C LEU A 174 11.39 -1.82 16.17
N THR A 175 12.35 -2.68 16.49
CA THR A 175 13.28 -2.48 17.61
C THR A 175 14.11 -1.21 17.52
N ARG A 176 14.40 -0.75 16.29
CA ARG A 176 15.21 0.43 16.01
C ARG A 176 14.40 1.68 15.69
N ALA A 177 13.11 1.53 15.39
CA ALA A 177 12.24 2.67 15.07
C ALA A 177 12.25 3.72 16.18
N GLY A 178 12.53 4.97 15.83
CA GLY A 178 12.65 6.10 16.75
C GLY A 178 13.91 6.08 17.67
N ARG A 179 14.82 5.10 17.47
CA ARG A 179 16.06 4.97 18.27
C ARG A 179 17.31 5.18 17.47
N VAL A 180 17.25 5.01 16.17
CA VAL A 180 18.36 5.16 15.23
C VAL A 180 18.08 6.30 14.26
N ASP A 181 19.12 6.96 13.78
CA ASP A 181 19.02 7.85 12.63
C ASP A 181 18.76 6.98 11.37
N PRO A 182 17.56 7.05 10.75
CA PRO A 182 17.21 6.22 9.61
C PRO A 182 18.07 6.50 8.37
N THR A 183 18.86 7.56 8.39
CA THR A 183 19.80 7.89 7.32
C THR A 183 21.22 7.42 7.58
N SER A 184 21.53 6.92 8.81
CA SER A 184 22.89 6.56 9.22
C SER A 184 23.10 5.04 9.26
N LEU A 185 23.92 4.52 8.36
CA LEU A 185 24.35 3.11 8.38
C LEU A 185 25.11 2.77 9.67
N ALA A 186 26.01 3.66 10.12
CA ALA A 186 26.81 3.44 11.32
C ALA A 186 25.95 3.37 12.58
N ASP A 187 24.88 4.17 12.65
CA ASP A 187 23.94 4.10 13.77
C ASP A 187 23.09 2.81 13.71
N PHE A 188 22.66 2.40 12.53
CA PHE A 188 21.99 1.12 12.31
C PHE A 188 22.85 -0.06 12.77
N GLU A 189 24.14 -0.12 12.40
CA GLU A 189 25.07 -1.18 12.80
C GLU A 189 25.32 -1.19 14.30
N LYS A 190 25.46 -0.02 14.93
CA LYS A 190 25.62 0.12 16.39
C LYS A 190 24.48 -0.55 17.17
N TYR A 191 23.28 -0.56 16.63
CA TYR A 191 22.10 -1.22 17.22
C TYR A 191 21.83 -2.62 16.65
N GLY A 192 22.86 -3.33 16.20
CA GLY A 192 22.80 -4.73 15.73
C GLY A 192 22.29 -4.90 14.30
N GLY A 193 22.35 -3.84 13.51
CA GLY A 193 22.06 -3.92 12.08
C GLY A 193 23.07 -4.78 11.35
N TYR A 194 22.62 -5.53 10.35
CA TYR A 194 23.37 -6.54 9.59
C TYR A 194 23.90 -7.72 10.40
N ASP A 195 23.59 -7.84 11.71
CA ASP A 195 23.96 -9.05 12.47
C ASP A 195 23.16 -10.27 11.99
N GLY A 196 21.92 -10.07 11.58
CA GLY A 196 21.10 -11.12 10.95
C GLY A 196 21.75 -11.64 9.68
N LEU A 197 22.21 -10.76 8.80
CA LEU A 197 22.92 -11.13 7.58
C LEU A 197 24.25 -11.81 7.87
N ARG A 198 25.05 -11.29 8.82
CA ARG A 198 26.32 -11.95 9.23
C ARG A 198 26.08 -13.35 9.77
N ASN A 199 25.01 -13.54 10.53
CA ASN A 199 24.64 -14.84 11.10
C ASN A 199 24.27 -15.84 10.00
N VAL A 200 23.41 -15.47 9.05
CA VAL A 200 23.02 -16.39 7.96
C VAL A 200 24.17 -16.78 7.05
N MET A 201 25.23 -15.98 6.97
CA MET A 201 26.44 -16.35 6.20
C MET A 201 27.17 -17.56 6.80
N THR A 202 26.90 -17.93 8.04
CA THR A 202 27.45 -19.12 8.70
C THR A 202 26.56 -20.36 8.53
N MET A 203 25.37 -20.19 7.97
CA MET A 203 24.35 -21.24 7.79
C MET A 203 24.21 -21.64 6.32
N SER A 204 23.73 -22.84 6.07
CA SER A 204 23.25 -23.23 4.74
C SER A 204 21.86 -22.60 4.46
N PRO A 205 21.51 -22.34 3.21
CA PRO A 205 20.16 -21.90 2.85
C PRO A 205 19.05 -22.87 3.30
N GLU A 206 19.34 -24.16 3.33
CA GLU A 206 18.42 -25.22 3.77
C GLU A 206 18.10 -25.07 5.28
N GLU A 207 19.11 -24.79 6.11
CA GLU A 207 18.93 -24.56 7.54
C GLU A 207 18.06 -23.32 7.80
N ILE A 208 18.21 -22.26 7.01
CA ILE A 208 17.38 -21.04 7.09
C ILE A 208 15.92 -21.37 6.72
N ILE A 209 15.70 -22.12 5.65
CA ILE A 209 14.37 -22.57 5.23
C ILE A 209 13.70 -23.43 6.32
N VAL A 210 14.45 -24.33 6.94
CA VAL A 210 13.94 -25.15 8.06
C VAL A 210 13.53 -24.28 9.24
N GLN A 211 14.30 -23.25 9.60
CA GLN A 211 13.92 -22.30 10.64
C GLN A 211 12.64 -21.54 10.29
N LEU A 212 12.54 -21.01 9.08
CA LEU A 212 11.35 -20.27 8.63
C LEU A 212 10.10 -21.17 8.58
N LYS A 213 10.23 -22.43 8.17
CA LYS A 213 9.12 -23.40 8.21
C LYS A 213 8.73 -23.74 9.65
N GLY A 214 9.71 -23.97 10.52
CA GLY A 214 9.47 -24.28 11.93
C GLY A 214 8.90 -23.11 12.76
N SER A 215 9.03 -21.88 12.26
CA SER A 215 8.50 -20.67 12.91
C SER A 215 7.01 -20.44 12.63
N ASP A 216 6.43 -21.12 11.63
CA ASP A 216 5.06 -20.91 11.12
C ASP A 216 4.78 -19.44 10.74
N VAL A 217 5.80 -18.68 10.33
CA VAL A 217 5.60 -17.30 9.89
C VAL A 217 4.85 -17.27 8.55
N LEU A 218 3.69 -16.61 8.58
CA LEU A 218 2.84 -16.40 7.41
C LEU A 218 3.03 -15.01 6.82
N GLY A 219 2.67 -14.83 5.53
CA GLY A 219 2.66 -13.55 4.86
C GLY A 219 1.78 -12.52 5.57
N ARG A 220 2.29 -11.29 5.71
CA ARG A 220 1.65 -10.17 6.46
C ARG A 220 0.90 -9.18 5.55
N GLY A 221 0.96 -9.36 4.24
CA GLY A 221 0.27 -8.52 3.26
C GLY A 221 -1.18 -8.94 2.93
N GLY A 222 -1.76 -9.89 3.68
CA GLY A 222 -3.15 -10.34 3.52
C GLY A 222 -3.31 -11.79 3.02
N ALA A 223 -2.46 -12.28 2.12
CA ALA A 223 -2.59 -13.61 1.52
C ALA A 223 -2.17 -14.78 2.44
N MET A 224 -1.51 -14.53 3.55
CA MET A 224 -1.15 -15.51 4.60
C MET A 224 -0.40 -16.77 4.10
N PHE A 225 0.34 -16.68 2.99
CA PHE A 225 1.09 -17.82 2.48
C PHE A 225 2.34 -18.10 3.35
N PRO A 226 2.68 -19.38 3.69
CA PRO A 226 3.84 -19.69 4.52
C PRO A 226 5.16 -19.25 3.89
N VAL A 227 5.94 -18.42 4.61
CA VAL A 227 7.15 -17.78 4.08
C VAL A 227 8.23 -18.80 3.74
N GLY A 228 8.50 -19.74 4.66
CA GLY A 228 9.52 -20.76 4.45
C GLY A 228 9.22 -21.65 3.25
N LEU A 229 7.96 -21.98 3.01
CA LEU A 229 7.52 -22.75 1.83
C LEU A 229 7.70 -21.94 0.54
N LYS A 230 7.31 -20.65 0.53
CA LYS A 230 7.48 -19.78 -0.64
C LYS A 230 8.96 -19.67 -1.04
N TRP A 231 9.86 -19.47 -0.08
CA TRP A 231 11.29 -19.36 -0.35
C TRP A 231 11.90 -20.69 -0.82
N GLU A 232 11.45 -21.83 -0.25
CA GLU A 232 11.85 -23.16 -0.70
C GLU A 232 11.46 -23.42 -2.16
N MET A 233 10.18 -23.13 -2.52
CA MET A 233 9.68 -23.31 -3.88
C MET A 233 10.49 -22.51 -4.91
N ALA A 234 10.79 -21.24 -4.61
CA ALA A 234 11.57 -20.38 -5.50
C ALA A 234 13.06 -20.82 -5.56
N ARG A 235 13.62 -21.31 -4.44
CA ARG A 235 14.96 -21.88 -4.41
C ARG A 235 15.06 -23.10 -5.32
N GLN A 236 14.08 -24.01 -5.26
CA GLN A 236 14.04 -25.26 -6.04
C GLN A 236 13.65 -25.03 -7.50
N ALA A 237 13.08 -23.88 -7.84
CA ALA A 237 12.75 -23.55 -9.23
C ALA A 237 14.03 -23.55 -10.10
N PRO A 238 13.98 -24.09 -11.34
CA PRO A 238 15.11 -24.08 -12.25
C PRO A 238 15.51 -22.64 -12.59
N GLY A 239 16.78 -22.42 -12.90
CA GLY A 239 17.35 -21.13 -13.29
C GLY A 239 18.62 -20.80 -12.50
N GLU A 240 19.47 -20.00 -13.11
CA GLU A 240 20.70 -19.50 -12.49
C GLU A 240 20.37 -18.39 -11.47
N PRO A 241 21.26 -18.08 -10.50
CA PRO A 241 21.05 -16.98 -9.56
C PRO A 241 20.75 -15.65 -10.22
N SER A 242 21.33 -15.36 -11.38
CA SER A 242 21.08 -14.14 -12.17
C SER A 242 19.66 -14.04 -12.75
N GLU A 243 18.93 -15.16 -12.77
CA GLU A 243 17.55 -15.25 -13.26
C GLU A 243 16.52 -15.22 -12.15
N LYS A 244 16.93 -15.24 -10.86
CA LYS A 244 16.01 -15.23 -9.73
C LYS A 244 15.88 -13.83 -9.12
N HIS A 245 14.66 -13.52 -8.69
CA HIS A 245 14.31 -12.20 -8.18
C HIS A 245 13.74 -12.26 -6.75
N ILE A 246 14.13 -11.28 -5.93
CA ILE A 246 13.47 -10.96 -4.64
C ILE A 246 12.76 -9.62 -4.82
N VAL A 247 11.47 -9.58 -4.55
CA VAL A 247 10.64 -8.37 -4.65
C VAL A 247 10.05 -8.05 -3.29
N ALA A 248 10.36 -6.87 -2.78
CA ALA A 248 9.63 -6.26 -1.67
C ALA A 248 8.40 -5.53 -2.24
N ASN A 249 7.22 -6.03 -1.91
CA ASN A 249 5.97 -5.33 -2.20
C ASN A 249 5.77 -4.24 -1.14
N ALA A 250 6.08 -3.02 -1.51
CA ALA A 250 5.95 -1.80 -0.73
C ALA A 250 4.83 -0.89 -1.30
N ASP A 251 3.92 -1.46 -2.09
CA ASP A 251 2.69 -0.81 -2.56
C ASP A 251 1.59 -0.93 -1.50
N GLU A 252 1.74 -0.15 -0.43
CA GLU A 252 0.83 -0.11 0.71
C GLU A 252 -0.28 0.91 0.45
N SER A 253 -1.24 0.55 -0.39
CA SER A 253 -2.26 1.49 -0.91
C SER A 253 -3.67 1.24 -0.37
N GLU A 254 -3.87 0.24 0.50
CA GLU A 254 -5.18 -0.07 1.06
C GLU A 254 -5.59 0.93 2.15
N PRO A 255 -6.83 1.50 2.10
CA PRO A 255 -7.32 2.41 3.12
C PRO A 255 -7.19 1.88 4.55
N GLY A 256 -6.56 2.67 5.41
CA GLY A 256 -6.29 2.28 6.80
C GLY A 256 -4.95 1.59 7.02
N THR A 257 -4.17 1.27 5.97
CA THR A 257 -2.86 0.60 6.09
C THR A 257 -1.71 1.60 5.98
N PHE A 258 -0.76 1.60 6.94
CA PHE A 258 0.40 2.50 7.00
C PHE A 258 1.58 1.93 7.82
N LYS A 259 1.59 0.62 8.06
CA LYS A 259 2.60 -0.06 8.88
C LYS A 259 3.94 -0.23 8.17
N ASP A 260 3.91 -0.47 6.86
CA ASP A 260 5.12 -0.68 6.05
C ASP A 260 5.85 0.66 5.86
N ARG A 261 5.09 1.76 5.70
CA ARG A 261 5.63 3.13 5.72
C ARG A 261 6.42 3.40 6.98
N ALA A 262 5.89 3.02 8.14
CA ALA A 262 6.56 3.25 9.43
C ALA A 262 7.94 2.60 9.49
N LEU A 263 8.12 1.35 9.01
CA LEU A 263 9.44 0.73 8.92
C LEU A 263 10.33 1.43 7.89
N MET A 264 9.83 1.66 6.68
CA MET A 264 10.61 2.25 5.60
C MET A 264 11.10 3.68 5.91
N GLU A 265 10.33 4.40 6.72
CA GLU A 265 10.74 5.72 7.20
C GLU A 265 11.69 5.66 8.41
N GLN A 266 11.47 4.75 9.36
CA GLN A 266 12.19 4.76 10.63
C GLN A 266 13.39 3.80 10.69
N ASP A 267 13.38 2.74 9.87
CA ASP A 267 14.44 1.71 9.82
C ASP A 267 14.57 1.09 8.41
N PRO A 268 14.87 1.90 7.36
CA PRO A 268 14.94 1.42 5.98
C PRO A 268 16.02 0.36 5.76
N PHE A 269 17.12 0.39 6.53
CA PHE A 269 18.20 -0.59 6.42
C PHE A 269 17.76 -2.00 6.80
N SER A 270 16.80 -2.16 7.72
CA SER A 270 16.22 -3.47 8.05
C SER A 270 15.55 -4.15 6.86
N LEU A 271 14.89 -3.38 5.99
CA LEU A 271 14.31 -3.93 4.75
C LEU A 271 15.41 -4.40 3.80
N ILE A 272 16.48 -3.62 3.64
CA ILE A 272 17.63 -3.97 2.78
C ILE A 272 18.31 -5.25 3.30
N GLU A 273 18.54 -5.34 4.62
CA GLU A 273 19.11 -6.54 5.26
C GLU A 273 18.21 -7.76 5.02
N ALA A 274 16.90 -7.63 5.28
CA ALA A 274 15.95 -8.73 5.10
C ALA A 274 15.89 -9.25 3.65
N MET A 275 15.93 -8.35 2.67
CA MET A 275 15.98 -8.71 1.25
C MET A 275 17.28 -9.41 0.89
N THR A 276 18.42 -8.97 1.45
CA THR A 276 19.73 -9.61 1.21
C THR A 276 19.78 -11.02 1.82
N VAL A 277 19.19 -11.20 3.01
CA VAL A 277 18.99 -12.53 3.62
C VAL A 277 18.11 -13.44 2.76
N ALA A 278 17.00 -12.91 2.24
CA ALA A 278 16.13 -13.64 1.33
C ALA A 278 16.87 -14.06 0.05
N ALA A 279 17.65 -13.14 -0.53
CA ALA A 279 18.45 -13.42 -1.72
C ALA A 279 19.47 -14.53 -1.50
N TYR A 280 20.19 -14.51 -0.38
CA TYR A 280 21.11 -15.56 0.00
C TYR A 280 20.40 -16.91 0.12
N THR A 281 19.25 -16.93 0.80
CA THR A 281 18.48 -18.15 1.07
C THR A 281 17.89 -18.76 -0.21
N VAL A 282 17.33 -17.94 -1.09
CA VAL A 282 16.69 -18.36 -2.34
C VAL A 282 17.73 -18.63 -3.44
N GLY A 283 18.90 -18.00 -3.35
CA GLY A 283 19.91 -17.99 -4.41
C GLY A 283 19.53 -17.03 -5.54
N ALA A 284 19.16 -15.81 -5.19
CA ALA A 284 18.79 -14.74 -6.14
C ALA A 284 19.88 -13.67 -6.21
N SER A 285 20.01 -13.03 -7.37
CA SER A 285 20.95 -11.91 -7.57
C SER A 285 20.28 -10.56 -7.82
N ASN A 286 18.95 -10.53 -8.04
CA ASN A 286 18.22 -9.32 -8.38
C ASN A 286 17.16 -8.99 -7.33
N GLY A 287 17.23 -7.79 -6.78
CA GLY A 287 16.31 -7.26 -5.80
C GLY A 287 15.50 -6.08 -6.36
N TRP A 288 14.23 -6.00 -5.99
CA TRP A 288 13.32 -4.93 -6.39
C TRP A 288 12.51 -4.48 -5.19
N ILE A 289 12.48 -3.19 -4.92
CA ILE A 289 11.51 -2.60 -4.01
C ILE A 289 10.50 -1.86 -4.90
N PHE A 290 9.25 -2.33 -4.92
CA PHE A 290 8.17 -1.62 -5.60
C PHE A 290 7.43 -0.77 -4.57
N LEU A 291 7.69 0.53 -4.61
CA LEU A 291 7.18 1.51 -3.66
C LEU A 291 6.08 2.35 -4.31
N ARG A 292 4.97 2.56 -3.63
CA ARG A 292 3.93 3.48 -4.11
C ARG A 292 4.46 4.90 -4.25
N GLY A 293 3.98 5.62 -5.28
CA GLY A 293 4.43 6.98 -5.60
C GLY A 293 4.12 8.02 -4.54
N GLU A 294 3.09 7.77 -3.71
CA GLU A 294 2.63 8.68 -2.66
C GLU A 294 3.50 8.64 -1.38
N TYR A 295 4.61 7.88 -1.37
CA TYR A 295 5.55 7.79 -0.24
C TYR A 295 6.91 8.45 -0.51
N PRO A 296 6.97 9.76 -0.77
CA PRO A 296 8.21 10.44 -1.19
C PRO A 296 9.31 10.38 -0.11
N ARG A 297 8.96 10.37 1.18
CA ARG A 297 9.95 10.26 2.26
C ARG A 297 10.54 8.86 2.36
N CYS A 298 9.73 7.81 2.14
CA CYS A 298 10.24 6.44 2.04
C CYS A 298 11.20 6.30 0.86
N GLU A 299 10.89 6.90 -0.29
CA GLU A 299 11.77 6.90 -1.45
C GLU A 299 13.15 7.47 -1.11
N LYS A 300 13.19 8.67 -0.53
CA LYS A 300 14.45 9.36 -0.14
C LYS A 300 15.28 8.50 0.83
N ARG A 301 14.63 7.91 1.84
CA ARG A 301 15.30 7.08 2.85
C ARG A 301 15.78 5.74 2.30
N LEU A 302 14.98 5.08 1.48
CA LEU A 302 15.36 3.81 0.84
C LEU A 302 16.50 3.99 -0.16
N ARG A 303 16.49 5.03 -1.00
CA ARG A 303 17.62 5.34 -1.90
C ARG A 303 18.91 5.54 -1.11
N ASN A 304 18.88 6.38 -0.06
CA ASN A 304 20.03 6.56 0.83
C ASN A 304 20.50 5.23 1.46
N ALA A 305 19.58 4.37 1.92
CA ALA A 305 19.92 3.10 2.54
C ALA A 305 20.56 2.12 1.54
N ILE A 306 20.02 2.04 0.32
CA ILE A 306 20.57 1.22 -0.77
C ILE A 306 21.99 1.69 -1.13
N ASP A 307 22.19 2.99 -1.33
CA ASP A 307 23.49 3.53 -1.71
C ASP A 307 24.55 3.30 -0.62
N LYS A 308 24.19 3.49 0.65
CA LYS A 308 25.10 3.23 1.78
C LYS A 308 25.39 1.74 1.97
N ALA A 309 24.39 0.88 1.82
CA ALA A 309 24.56 -0.57 1.87
C ALA A 309 25.49 -1.06 0.74
N ARG A 310 25.34 -0.51 -0.46
CA ARG A 310 26.21 -0.80 -1.61
C ARG A 310 27.64 -0.35 -1.37
N ALA A 311 27.84 0.87 -0.88
CA ALA A 311 29.16 1.41 -0.56
C ALA A 311 29.88 0.62 0.55
N ALA A 312 29.13 0.04 1.50
CA ALA A 312 29.67 -0.76 2.61
C ALA A 312 29.84 -2.27 2.29
N GLY A 313 29.48 -2.71 1.07
CA GLY A 313 29.62 -4.11 0.65
C GLY A 313 28.51 -5.04 1.17
N TYR A 314 27.36 -4.52 1.60
CA TYR A 314 26.17 -5.28 1.93
C TYR A 314 25.26 -5.52 0.72
N LEU A 315 25.53 -4.83 -0.40
CA LEU A 315 24.94 -5.04 -1.72
C LEU A 315 26.04 -5.04 -2.79
N GLY A 316 25.74 -5.55 -3.98
CA GLY A 316 26.64 -5.63 -5.12
C GLY A 316 27.32 -6.99 -5.24
N HIS A 317 28.63 -7.01 -5.41
CA HIS A 317 29.40 -8.24 -5.67
C HIS A 317 30.13 -8.75 -4.43
N ASN A 318 30.15 -10.09 -4.27
CA ASN A 318 30.88 -10.79 -3.18
C ASN A 318 30.53 -10.21 -1.80
N ILE A 319 29.26 -10.10 -1.49
CA ILE A 319 28.73 -9.48 -0.27
C ILE A 319 29.41 -10.08 0.97
N LEU A 320 29.87 -9.23 1.89
CA LEU A 320 30.64 -9.57 3.09
C LEU A 320 31.88 -10.46 2.78
N GLY A 321 32.47 -10.31 1.59
CA GLY A 321 33.64 -11.09 1.15
C GLY A 321 33.31 -12.51 0.68
N ARG A 322 32.04 -12.94 0.67
CA ARG A 322 31.64 -14.27 0.22
C ARG A 322 31.66 -14.36 -1.30
N LYS A 323 32.68 -15.04 -1.83
CA LYS A 323 32.87 -15.20 -3.27
C LYS A 323 31.62 -15.84 -3.93
N GLY A 324 31.12 -15.17 -4.97
CA GLY A 324 29.97 -15.65 -5.77
C GLY A 324 28.60 -15.30 -5.19
N PHE A 325 28.50 -14.73 -4.00
CA PHE A 325 27.26 -14.14 -3.52
C PHE A 325 27.15 -12.69 -3.98
N ASN A 326 26.33 -12.49 -4.99
CA ASN A 326 26.04 -11.17 -5.57
C ASN A 326 24.56 -10.90 -5.45
N PHE A 327 24.20 -9.71 -5.01
CA PHE A 327 22.81 -9.25 -4.94
C PHE A 327 22.76 -7.73 -4.93
N ASP A 328 21.93 -7.15 -5.76
CA ASP A 328 21.72 -5.70 -5.76
C ASP A 328 20.22 -5.38 -5.82
N ILE A 329 19.84 -4.18 -5.36
CA ILE A 329 18.46 -3.75 -5.23
C ILE A 329 18.21 -2.52 -6.09
N GLU A 330 17.15 -2.57 -6.91
CA GLU A 330 16.61 -1.44 -7.62
C GLU A 330 15.29 -1.00 -6.99
N LEU A 331 15.16 0.31 -6.69
CA LEU A 331 13.91 0.92 -6.24
C LEU A 331 13.07 1.34 -7.44
N ARG A 332 11.82 0.88 -7.50
CA ARG A 332 10.82 1.21 -8.51
C ARG A 332 9.64 1.92 -7.87
N LEU A 333 9.30 3.08 -8.42
CA LEU A 333 8.11 3.81 -8.00
C LEU A 333 6.90 3.36 -8.79
N GLY A 334 5.79 3.12 -8.09
CA GLY A 334 4.45 3.13 -8.64
C GLY A 334 4.02 4.56 -8.99
N ALA A 335 2.81 4.70 -9.51
CA ALA A 335 2.28 5.99 -9.91
C ALA A 335 0.77 6.11 -9.63
N GLY A 336 0.34 5.68 -8.43
CA GLY A 336 -1.06 5.78 -8.00
C GLY A 336 -1.95 4.70 -8.62
N ALA A 337 -1.75 3.42 -8.23
CA ALA A 337 -2.62 2.33 -8.63
C ALA A 337 -2.56 1.20 -7.59
N TYR A 338 -3.58 1.10 -6.72
CA TYR A 338 -3.72 0.06 -5.70
C TYR A 338 -3.57 -1.37 -6.24
N ILE A 339 -4.04 -1.61 -7.48
CA ILE A 339 -3.94 -2.94 -8.09
C ILE A 339 -2.48 -3.44 -8.20
N CYS A 340 -1.49 -2.55 -8.24
CA CYS A 340 -0.07 -2.93 -8.29
C CYS A 340 0.43 -3.57 -6.98
N GLY A 341 -0.36 -3.56 -5.90
CA GLY A 341 -0.16 -4.41 -4.73
C GLY A 341 -0.41 -5.89 -4.99
N GLU A 342 -1.17 -6.26 -6.04
CA GLU A 342 -1.28 -7.65 -6.50
C GLU A 342 0.03 -8.06 -7.18
N GLU A 343 0.62 -9.21 -6.76
CA GLU A 343 1.99 -9.57 -7.12
C GLU A 343 2.26 -9.64 -8.63
N THR A 344 1.27 -10.02 -9.46
CA THR A 344 1.46 -10.11 -10.91
C THR A 344 1.22 -8.78 -11.62
N ALA A 345 0.33 -7.93 -11.11
CA ALA A 345 0.17 -6.55 -11.56
C ALA A 345 1.43 -5.72 -11.25
N LEU A 346 2.05 -5.97 -10.08
CA LEU A 346 3.35 -5.40 -9.72
C LEU A 346 4.43 -5.77 -10.74
N PHE A 347 4.47 -7.03 -11.22
CA PHE A 347 5.40 -7.42 -12.28
C PHE A 347 5.16 -6.64 -13.58
N GLU A 348 3.90 -6.52 -14.01
CA GLU A 348 3.56 -5.74 -15.20
C GLU A 348 4.01 -4.28 -15.06
N ALA A 349 3.86 -3.67 -13.88
CA ALA A 349 4.34 -2.33 -13.60
C ALA A 349 5.88 -2.22 -13.68
N ILE A 350 6.65 -3.13 -13.06
CA ILE A 350 8.12 -3.15 -13.17
C ILE A 350 8.56 -3.39 -14.62
N GLU A 351 7.83 -4.21 -15.37
CA GLU A 351 8.08 -4.47 -16.79
C GLU A 351 7.67 -3.32 -17.73
N GLY A 352 7.15 -2.20 -17.18
CA GLY A 352 6.80 -1.00 -17.95
C GLY A 352 5.49 -1.09 -18.71
N LYS A 353 4.50 -1.77 -18.12
CA LYS A 353 3.17 -1.97 -18.69
C LYS A 353 2.08 -1.44 -17.75
N ARG A 354 0.82 -1.45 -18.21
CA ARG A 354 -0.33 -1.28 -17.31
C ARG A 354 -0.35 -2.39 -16.27
N GLY A 355 -0.64 -2.09 -15.01
CA GLY A 355 -0.67 -3.01 -13.89
C GLY A 355 -1.84 -4.00 -13.95
N PHE A 356 -1.93 -4.79 -14.99
CA PHE A 356 -2.96 -5.81 -15.15
C PHE A 356 -2.53 -7.15 -14.53
N PRO A 357 -3.35 -7.74 -13.64
CA PRO A 357 -3.06 -9.06 -13.09
C PRO A 357 -2.92 -10.15 -14.16
N ARG A 358 -2.05 -11.13 -13.90
CA ARG A 358 -1.88 -12.33 -14.73
C ARG A 358 -2.74 -13.48 -14.22
N ILE A 359 -3.10 -14.39 -15.11
CA ILE A 359 -3.77 -15.65 -14.74
C ILE A 359 -2.75 -16.56 -14.02
N LYS A 360 -3.16 -17.16 -12.93
CA LYS A 360 -2.40 -18.19 -12.21
C LYS A 360 -3.12 -19.54 -12.32
N PRO A 361 -2.44 -20.68 -12.59
CA PRO A 361 -1.02 -20.88 -12.87
C PRO A 361 -0.60 -20.32 -14.24
N PRO A 362 0.71 -20.06 -14.49
CA PRO A 362 1.84 -20.36 -13.64
C PRO A 362 1.99 -19.42 -12.44
N TYR A 363 2.67 -19.90 -11.39
CA TYR A 363 2.87 -19.12 -10.15
C TYR A 363 4.19 -18.35 -10.15
N PRO A 364 4.28 -17.20 -9.43
CA PRO A 364 5.46 -16.35 -9.40
C PRO A 364 6.76 -17.06 -9.01
N THR A 365 6.69 -18.06 -8.13
CA THR A 365 7.87 -18.84 -7.70
C THR A 365 8.57 -19.57 -8.84
N THR A 366 7.91 -19.75 -9.98
CA THR A 366 8.47 -20.34 -11.20
C THR A 366 8.49 -19.38 -12.38
N HIS A 367 7.44 -18.57 -12.56
CA HIS A 367 7.24 -17.65 -13.70
C HIS A 367 6.72 -16.29 -13.20
N GLY A 368 7.59 -15.54 -12.55
CA GLY A 368 7.29 -14.22 -11.98
C GLY A 368 7.75 -13.06 -12.86
N LEU A 369 8.55 -12.17 -12.26
CA LEU A 369 9.10 -10.99 -12.93
C LEU A 369 10.00 -11.41 -14.11
N PHE A 370 9.80 -10.78 -15.26
CA PHE A 370 10.47 -11.15 -16.53
C PHE A 370 10.35 -12.64 -16.90
N ASN A 371 9.27 -13.27 -16.45
CA ASN A 371 9.04 -14.71 -16.62
C ASN A 371 10.08 -15.59 -15.89
N GLN A 372 10.72 -15.07 -14.85
CA GLN A 372 11.76 -15.74 -14.07
C GLN A 372 11.26 -16.08 -12.64
N PRO A 373 11.87 -17.06 -11.94
CA PRO A 373 11.50 -17.40 -10.58
C PRO A 373 11.59 -16.18 -9.65
N THR A 374 10.51 -15.87 -8.97
CA THR A 374 10.41 -14.64 -8.16
C THR A 374 9.76 -14.92 -6.80
N VAL A 375 10.38 -14.40 -5.74
CA VAL A 375 9.76 -14.28 -4.42
C VAL A 375 9.23 -12.88 -4.24
N VAL A 376 7.93 -12.73 -4.08
CA VAL A 376 7.30 -11.47 -3.67
C VAL A 376 6.92 -11.58 -2.20
N ASN A 377 7.40 -10.67 -1.37
CA ASN A 377 6.99 -10.55 0.02
C ASN A 377 6.64 -9.10 0.37
N ASN A 378 5.59 -8.92 1.17
CA ASN A 378 5.30 -7.65 1.81
C ASN A 378 6.43 -7.23 2.77
N VAL A 379 6.59 -5.93 3.03
CA VAL A 379 7.66 -5.36 3.87
C VAL A 379 7.65 -5.96 5.29
N GLU A 380 6.48 -6.03 5.97
CA GLU A 380 6.38 -6.66 7.30
C GLU A 380 6.73 -8.15 7.27
N THR A 381 6.44 -8.84 6.18
CA THR A 381 6.80 -10.27 6.01
C THR A 381 8.31 -10.46 6.00
N LEU A 382 9.05 -9.60 5.28
CA LEU A 382 10.51 -9.61 5.24
C LEU A 382 11.10 -9.29 6.62
N ALA A 383 10.56 -8.28 7.32
CA ALA A 383 10.96 -7.94 8.68
C ALA A 383 10.70 -9.10 9.68
N ALA A 384 9.59 -9.81 9.54
CA ALA A 384 9.27 -10.98 10.36
C ALA A 384 10.24 -12.14 10.10
N ALA A 385 10.56 -12.42 8.83
CA ALA A 385 11.55 -13.45 8.47
C ALA A 385 12.94 -13.13 9.06
N LEU A 386 13.39 -11.89 8.93
CA LEU A 386 14.65 -11.44 9.54
C LEU A 386 14.63 -11.60 11.06
N SER A 387 13.50 -11.28 11.72
CA SER A 387 13.35 -11.42 13.17
C SER A 387 13.40 -12.89 13.63
N VAL A 388 12.73 -13.80 12.89
CA VAL A 388 12.81 -15.26 13.16
C VAL A 388 14.26 -15.75 13.10
N ILE A 389 15.02 -15.34 12.09
CA ILE A 389 16.42 -15.73 11.89
C ILE A 389 17.31 -15.15 13.00
N GLY A 390 17.07 -13.88 13.39
CA GLY A 390 17.87 -13.19 14.39
C GLY A 390 17.67 -13.74 15.81
N MET A 391 16.43 -14.03 16.22
CA MET A 391 16.11 -14.47 17.58
C MET A 391 15.97 -16.00 17.71
N GLY A 392 15.82 -16.71 16.61
CA GLY A 392 15.60 -18.15 16.57
C GLY A 392 14.14 -18.57 16.79
N VAL A 393 13.79 -19.72 16.21
CA VAL A 393 12.43 -20.28 16.19
C VAL A 393 11.82 -20.40 17.61
N ASN A 394 12.59 -20.91 18.56
CA ASN A 394 12.09 -21.15 19.92
C ASN A 394 11.70 -19.86 20.64
N GLN A 395 12.40 -18.76 20.41
CA GLN A 395 12.04 -17.46 21.02
C GLN A 395 10.87 -16.83 20.29
N TRP A 396 10.83 -16.92 18.96
CA TRP A 396 9.71 -16.45 18.14
C TRP A 396 8.40 -17.11 18.56
N ARG A 397 8.39 -18.44 18.73
CA ARG A 397 7.19 -19.21 19.10
C ARG A 397 6.71 -19.01 20.55
N LYS A 398 7.48 -18.34 21.40
CA LYS A 398 7.01 -17.91 22.73
C LYS A 398 6.11 -16.67 22.67
N LEU A 399 6.09 -15.98 21.55
CA LEU A 399 5.23 -14.83 21.30
C LEU A 399 3.99 -15.28 20.53
N GLY A 400 2.85 -14.66 20.85
CA GLY A 400 1.57 -14.98 20.21
C GLY A 400 0.93 -16.26 20.75
N THR A 401 0.19 -16.96 19.88
CA THR A 401 -0.47 -18.24 20.20
C THR A 401 0.29 -19.41 19.59
N VAL A 402 -0.16 -20.64 19.85
CA VAL A 402 0.44 -21.85 19.27
C VAL A 402 0.34 -21.85 17.75
N ASP A 403 -0.82 -21.46 17.21
CA ASP A 403 -1.14 -21.50 15.78
C ASP A 403 -0.89 -20.16 15.08
N SER A 404 -0.76 -19.06 15.85
CA SER A 404 -0.37 -17.73 15.36
C SER A 404 0.83 -17.18 16.13
N PRO A 405 2.06 -17.74 15.90
CA PRO A 405 3.25 -17.32 16.62
C PRO A 405 3.79 -15.97 16.16
N GLY A 406 4.51 -15.31 17.09
CA GLY A 406 5.18 -14.06 16.83
C GLY A 406 4.32 -12.81 17.08
N THR A 407 4.74 -11.70 16.48
CA THR A 407 4.05 -10.41 16.56
C THR A 407 3.42 -10.04 15.22
N LYS A 408 2.41 -9.17 15.25
CA LYS A 408 1.83 -8.52 14.07
C LYS A 408 1.80 -7.00 14.27
N TRP A 409 1.93 -6.27 13.18
CA TRP A 409 1.64 -4.84 13.17
C TRP A 409 0.16 -4.63 12.87
N PHE A 410 -0.50 -3.86 13.72
CA PHE A 410 -1.86 -3.38 13.50
C PHE A 410 -1.83 -1.88 13.25
N CYS A 411 -2.53 -1.45 12.21
CA CYS A 411 -2.78 -0.04 11.91
C CYS A 411 -4.09 0.36 12.57
N ILE A 412 -4.04 1.11 13.66
CA ILE A 412 -5.23 1.58 14.36
C ILE A 412 -5.52 3.02 13.92
N SER A 413 -6.73 3.27 13.45
CA SER A 413 -7.18 4.58 12.97
C SER A 413 -8.69 4.78 13.21
N GLY A 414 -9.21 5.91 12.73
CA GLY A 414 -10.60 6.30 12.96
C GLY A 414 -10.82 6.95 14.31
N ARG A 415 -11.93 6.64 14.97
CA ARG A 415 -12.39 7.29 16.20
C ARG A 415 -11.71 6.73 17.46
N VAL A 416 -10.37 6.84 17.54
CA VAL A 416 -9.54 6.41 18.67
C VAL A 416 -8.64 7.53 19.16
N LEU A 417 -8.29 7.51 20.45
CA LEU A 417 -7.49 8.58 21.06
C LEU A 417 -6.02 8.58 20.61
N ARG A 418 -5.45 7.42 20.30
CA ARG A 418 -4.04 7.29 19.87
C ARG A 418 -3.94 6.44 18.60
N PRO A 419 -4.29 6.98 17.43
CA PRO A 419 -4.08 6.27 16.18
C PRO A 419 -2.60 6.05 15.92
N GLY A 420 -2.22 4.90 15.30
CA GLY A 420 -0.83 4.56 15.06
C GLY A 420 -0.60 3.11 14.66
N VAL A 421 0.66 2.76 14.44
CA VAL A 421 1.11 1.38 14.23
C VAL A 421 1.40 0.72 15.58
N TYR A 422 0.76 -0.40 15.84
CA TYR A 422 0.92 -1.17 17.08
C TYR A 422 1.59 -2.50 16.79
N GLU A 423 2.83 -2.67 17.26
CA GLU A 423 3.44 -4.00 17.29
C GLU A 423 3.03 -4.73 18.57
N VAL A 424 2.31 -5.84 18.41
CA VAL A 424 1.83 -6.65 19.54
C VAL A 424 1.92 -8.14 19.19
N PRO A 425 2.07 -9.03 20.20
CA PRO A 425 1.89 -10.47 20.00
C PRO A 425 0.48 -10.79 19.51
N PHE A 426 0.32 -11.83 18.73
CA PHE A 426 -1.01 -12.34 18.40
C PHE A 426 -1.77 -12.76 19.66
N GLY A 427 -3.11 -12.73 19.61
CA GLY A 427 -3.98 -13.17 20.69
C GLY A 427 -4.65 -12.05 21.50
N LEU A 428 -4.29 -10.76 21.27
CA LEU A 428 -5.10 -9.68 21.81
C LEU A 428 -6.46 -9.62 21.12
N THR A 429 -7.51 -9.27 21.86
CA THR A 429 -8.82 -8.99 21.28
C THR A 429 -8.86 -7.59 20.65
N ILE A 430 -9.86 -7.37 19.78
CA ILE A 430 -10.09 -6.04 19.19
C ILE A 430 -10.28 -5.01 20.31
N ARG A 431 -11.08 -5.32 21.33
CA ARG A 431 -11.32 -4.46 22.50
C ARG A 431 -10.02 -4.11 23.23
N GLN A 432 -9.17 -5.11 23.51
CA GLN A 432 -7.87 -4.89 24.17
C GLN A 432 -6.95 -3.99 23.33
N LEU A 433 -6.95 -4.18 22.02
CA LEU A 433 -6.14 -3.37 21.12
C LEU A 433 -6.62 -1.91 21.05
N VAL A 434 -7.95 -1.70 21.01
CA VAL A 434 -8.54 -0.35 21.11
C VAL A 434 -8.24 0.30 22.47
N GLN A 435 -8.32 -0.45 23.57
CA GLN A 435 -7.93 0.05 24.90
C GLN A 435 -6.45 0.44 24.95
N LEU A 436 -5.56 -0.35 24.32
CA LEU A 436 -4.14 -0.01 24.20
C LEU A 436 -3.94 1.28 23.40
N ALA A 437 -4.85 1.59 22.46
CA ALA A 437 -4.89 2.85 21.73
C ALA A 437 -5.56 4.01 22.50
N GLY A 438 -5.80 3.83 23.80
CA GLY A 438 -6.38 4.86 24.69
C GLY A 438 -7.90 4.83 24.75
N GLY A 439 -8.56 3.92 24.03
CA GLY A 439 -10.01 3.85 23.89
C GLY A 439 -10.53 4.61 22.66
N GLN A 440 -11.84 4.52 22.44
CA GLN A 440 -12.56 5.28 21.42
C GLN A 440 -12.76 6.75 21.87
N ILE A 441 -13.10 7.63 20.91
CA ILE A 441 -13.35 9.06 21.20
C ILE A 441 -14.76 9.28 21.73
N GLY A 442 -15.79 8.64 21.12
CA GLY A 442 -17.18 8.69 21.55
C GLY A 442 -17.48 7.79 22.74
N ASP A 443 -18.75 7.67 23.10
CA ASP A 443 -19.18 6.87 24.25
C ASP A 443 -19.15 5.37 23.95
N GLU A 444 -19.57 4.98 22.73
CA GLU A 444 -19.67 3.59 22.34
C GLU A 444 -18.99 3.32 20.97
N ILE A 445 -18.49 2.09 20.81
CA ILE A 445 -18.01 1.61 19.51
C ILE A 445 -19.24 1.06 18.77
N GLN A 446 -19.59 1.69 17.65
CA GLN A 446 -20.66 1.23 16.76
C GLN A 446 -20.20 0.08 15.88
N ALA A 447 -19.01 0.18 15.31
CA ALA A 447 -18.43 -0.76 14.38
C ALA A 447 -16.90 -0.69 14.37
N VAL A 448 -16.26 -1.78 13.90
CA VAL A 448 -14.83 -1.80 13.58
C VAL A 448 -14.64 -2.45 12.22
N LEU A 449 -13.90 -1.80 11.31
CA LEU A 449 -13.46 -2.40 10.06
C LEU A 449 -12.14 -3.12 10.31
N VAL A 450 -12.12 -4.44 10.12
CA VAL A 450 -10.95 -5.31 10.32
C VAL A 450 -10.41 -5.75 8.97
N GLY A 451 -9.12 -5.57 8.75
CA GLY A 451 -8.42 -6.05 7.54
C GLY A 451 -8.32 -5.04 6.39
N GLY A 452 -8.86 -3.83 6.53
CA GLY A 452 -8.84 -2.78 5.52
C GLY A 452 -10.09 -2.75 4.64
N ALA A 453 -10.05 -2.03 3.53
CA ALA A 453 -11.19 -1.89 2.62
C ALA A 453 -11.68 -3.24 2.06
N ALA A 454 -10.77 -4.19 1.86
CA ALA A 454 -11.06 -5.58 1.47
C ALA A 454 -11.45 -6.49 2.65
N GLY A 455 -11.56 -5.93 3.86
CA GLY A 455 -11.89 -6.63 5.09
C GLY A 455 -13.38 -6.73 5.36
N VAL A 456 -13.73 -6.79 6.65
CA VAL A 456 -15.13 -6.91 7.11
C VAL A 456 -15.41 -5.96 8.27
N PHE A 457 -16.65 -5.52 8.38
CA PHE A 457 -17.14 -4.89 9.60
C PHE A 457 -17.43 -5.95 10.68
N VAL A 458 -17.10 -5.62 11.92
CA VAL A 458 -17.50 -6.35 13.11
C VAL A 458 -18.29 -5.41 14.03
N GLY A 459 -19.31 -5.97 14.69
CA GLY A 459 -20.16 -5.24 15.63
C GLY A 459 -19.62 -5.29 17.07
N PRO A 460 -20.28 -4.58 18.01
CA PRO A 460 -19.89 -4.51 19.42
C PRO A 460 -19.75 -5.88 20.11
N ASP A 461 -20.60 -6.85 19.72
CA ASP A 461 -20.60 -8.21 20.28
C ASP A 461 -19.40 -9.07 19.85
N GLN A 462 -18.65 -8.62 18.84
CA GLN A 462 -17.50 -9.34 18.26
C GLN A 462 -16.16 -8.78 18.73
N LEU A 463 -16.13 -7.71 19.52
CA LEU A 463 -14.91 -7.02 19.94
C LEU A 463 -13.98 -7.86 20.83
N ASP A 464 -14.50 -8.93 21.45
CA ASP A 464 -13.73 -9.82 22.31
C ASP A 464 -13.17 -11.06 21.58
N ILE A 465 -13.31 -11.12 20.25
CA ILE A 465 -12.67 -12.15 19.42
C ILE A 465 -11.17 -11.86 19.36
N PRO A 466 -10.31 -12.86 19.65
CA PRO A 466 -8.86 -12.70 19.53
C PRO A 466 -8.40 -12.45 18.09
N LEU A 467 -7.44 -11.59 17.92
CA LEU A 467 -6.81 -11.30 16.63
C LEU A 467 -5.72 -12.35 16.35
N THR A 468 -6.14 -13.53 15.94
CA THR A 468 -5.30 -14.66 15.53
C THR A 468 -5.74 -15.19 14.17
N TYR A 469 -4.95 -16.01 13.51
CA TYR A 469 -5.35 -16.62 12.24
C TYR A 469 -6.42 -17.68 12.42
N GLU A 470 -6.33 -18.44 13.51
CA GLU A 470 -7.30 -19.48 13.87
C GLU A 470 -8.68 -18.88 14.20
N ASP A 471 -8.73 -17.83 15.04
CA ASP A 471 -9.99 -17.17 15.39
C ASP A 471 -10.59 -16.40 14.21
N ALA A 472 -9.75 -15.72 13.43
CA ALA A 472 -10.16 -15.05 12.20
C ALA A 472 -10.85 -16.01 11.22
N LYS A 473 -10.28 -17.22 11.06
CA LYS A 473 -10.87 -18.27 10.23
C LYS A 473 -12.19 -18.80 10.82
N ALA A 474 -12.23 -19.02 12.14
CA ALA A 474 -13.41 -19.53 12.84
C ALA A 474 -14.61 -18.56 12.75
N HIS A 475 -14.36 -17.25 12.72
CA HIS A 475 -15.38 -16.21 12.72
C HIS A 475 -15.55 -15.53 11.34
N ASN A 476 -14.93 -16.08 10.27
CA ASN A 476 -15.02 -15.59 8.89
C ASN A 476 -14.65 -14.12 8.71
N PHE A 477 -13.62 -13.64 9.40
CA PHE A 477 -13.05 -12.32 9.12
C PHE A 477 -11.56 -12.40 8.80
N PRO A 478 -11.09 -11.73 7.75
CA PRO A 478 -9.67 -11.69 7.42
C PRO A 478 -8.92 -10.70 8.34
N LEU A 479 -7.77 -11.08 8.90
CA LEU A 479 -6.88 -10.10 9.52
C LEU A 479 -6.28 -9.12 8.50
N GLY A 480 -6.24 -9.52 7.24
CA GLY A 480 -5.76 -8.71 6.12
C GLY A 480 -4.37 -8.13 6.37
N SER A 481 -4.21 -6.87 6.01
CA SER A 481 -2.99 -6.09 6.25
C SER A 481 -2.82 -5.66 7.72
N GLY A 482 -3.81 -5.91 8.59
CA GLY A 482 -3.78 -5.54 10.01
C GLY A 482 -4.46 -4.22 10.34
N VAL A 483 -5.35 -3.76 9.50
CA VAL A 483 -6.18 -2.56 9.76
C VAL A 483 -7.19 -2.84 10.86
N ILE A 484 -7.31 -1.92 11.80
CA ILE A 484 -8.37 -1.81 12.80
C ILE A 484 -8.84 -0.36 12.77
N MET A 485 -9.91 -0.11 12.01
CA MET A 485 -10.50 1.24 11.90
C MET A 485 -11.77 1.28 12.72
N VAL A 486 -11.81 2.17 13.71
CA VAL A 486 -12.88 2.25 14.71
C VAL A 486 -13.89 3.32 14.31
N PHE A 487 -15.16 3.01 14.44
CA PHE A 487 -16.30 3.91 14.22
C PHE A 487 -17.10 4.00 15.52
N ASP A 488 -17.30 5.21 16.03
CA ASP A 488 -18.18 5.47 17.16
C ASP A 488 -19.61 5.81 16.69
N GLU A 489 -20.50 6.04 17.61
CA GLU A 489 -21.91 6.32 17.34
C GLU A 489 -22.18 7.60 16.53
N ALA A 490 -21.19 8.48 16.42
CA ALA A 490 -21.30 9.73 15.65
C ALA A 490 -21.05 9.55 14.15
N VAL A 491 -20.53 8.37 13.73
CA VAL A 491 -20.17 8.11 12.33
C VAL A 491 -21.35 7.57 11.56
N ASP A 492 -21.68 8.18 10.41
CA ASP A 492 -22.67 7.63 9.47
C ASP A 492 -22.05 6.50 8.63
N LEU A 493 -22.49 5.26 8.88
CA LEU A 493 -22.02 4.09 8.14
C LEU A 493 -22.39 4.09 6.65
N HIS A 494 -23.44 4.83 6.23
CA HIS A 494 -23.77 4.96 4.80
C HIS A 494 -22.63 5.70 4.06
N GLU A 495 -22.12 6.79 4.65
CA GLU A 495 -20.99 7.53 4.07
C GLU A 495 -19.73 6.66 3.99
N ILE A 496 -19.45 5.87 5.04
CA ILE A 496 -18.30 4.95 5.04
C ILE A 496 -18.43 3.87 3.96
N MET A 497 -19.61 3.25 3.86
CA MET A 497 -19.88 2.23 2.81
C MET A 497 -19.73 2.83 1.41
N TYR A 498 -20.25 4.04 1.18
CA TYR A 498 -20.06 4.74 -0.09
C TYR A 498 -18.58 5.01 -0.39
N MET A 499 -17.81 5.52 0.58
CA MET A 499 -16.38 5.78 0.39
C MET A 499 -15.59 4.51 0.04
N LEU A 500 -15.85 3.38 0.72
CA LEU A 500 -15.23 2.11 0.42
C LEU A 500 -15.60 1.61 -0.98
N SER A 501 -16.86 1.74 -1.39
CA SER A 501 -17.29 1.35 -2.74
C SER A 501 -16.67 2.24 -3.83
N ARG A 502 -16.59 3.55 -3.59
CA ARG A 502 -15.92 4.52 -4.48
C ARG A 502 -14.44 4.20 -4.63
N PHE A 503 -13.75 3.83 -3.55
CA PHE A 503 -12.36 3.37 -3.60
C PHE A 503 -12.20 2.20 -4.57
N PHE A 504 -13.00 1.14 -4.45
CA PHE A 504 -12.91 -0.02 -5.34
C PHE A 504 -13.30 0.30 -6.79
N ALA A 505 -14.29 1.17 -7.01
CA ALA A 505 -14.68 1.61 -8.35
C ALA A 505 -13.53 2.39 -9.03
N HIS A 506 -12.84 3.25 -8.29
CA HIS A 506 -11.68 4.01 -8.75
C HIS A 506 -10.48 3.11 -9.04
N GLU A 507 -10.20 2.13 -8.17
CA GLU A 507 -9.01 1.27 -8.24
C GLU A 507 -9.19 0.04 -9.15
N SER A 508 -10.38 -0.19 -9.69
CA SER A 508 -10.62 -1.27 -10.64
C SER A 508 -9.82 -1.05 -11.92
N CYS A 509 -8.91 -1.98 -12.22
CA CYS A 509 -8.04 -1.87 -13.40
C CYS A 509 -8.76 -2.05 -14.75
N GLY A 510 -10.04 -2.45 -14.77
CA GLY A 510 -10.82 -2.67 -15.97
C GLY A 510 -10.49 -3.96 -16.74
N LYS A 511 -9.63 -4.84 -16.21
CA LYS A 511 -9.21 -6.07 -16.90
C LYS A 511 -10.34 -7.09 -17.06
N CYS A 512 -11.24 -7.19 -16.09
CA CYS A 512 -12.34 -8.15 -16.10
C CYS A 512 -13.69 -7.47 -15.78
N TYR A 513 -14.72 -7.82 -16.55
CA TYR A 513 -16.04 -7.21 -16.45
C TYR A 513 -16.73 -7.34 -15.06
N PRO A 514 -16.67 -8.48 -14.36
CA PRO A 514 -17.33 -8.59 -13.05
C PRO A 514 -16.86 -7.52 -12.07
N CYS A 515 -15.55 -7.29 -11.97
CA CYS A 515 -14.98 -6.25 -11.14
C CYS A 515 -15.35 -4.85 -11.66
N GLN A 516 -15.07 -4.56 -12.94
CA GLN A 516 -15.27 -3.23 -13.52
C GLN A 516 -16.71 -2.74 -13.38
N LEU A 517 -17.68 -3.57 -13.76
CA LEU A 517 -19.09 -3.20 -13.74
C LEU A 517 -19.68 -3.33 -12.32
N GLY A 518 -19.27 -4.37 -11.58
CA GLY A 518 -19.79 -4.62 -10.23
C GLY A 518 -19.39 -3.54 -9.24
N THR A 519 -18.12 -3.10 -9.22
CA THR A 519 -17.67 -2.01 -8.33
C THR A 519 -18.34 -0.69 -8.66
N GLN A 520 -18.48 -0.37 -9.96
CA GLN A 520 -19.17 0.84 -10.40
C GLN A 520 -20.65 0.81 -9.96
N ARG A 521 -21.35 -0.29 -10.20
CA ARG A 521 -22.75 -0.40 -9.83
C ARG A 521 -22.98 -0.42 -8.32
N GLN A 522 -22.08 -1.07 -7.57
CA GLN A 522 -22.11 -1.03 -6.10
C GLN A 522 -21.98 0.42 -5.60
N MET A 523 -21.05 1.19 -6.15
CA MET A 523 -20.86 2.61 -5.81
C MET A 523 -22.12 3.43 -6.12
N GLU A 524 -22.72 3.30 -7.30
CA GLU A 524 -23.92 4.03 -7.71
C GLU A 524 -25.14 3.76 -6.78
N ILE A 525 -25.30 2.51 -6.35
CA ILE A 525 -26.37 2.16 -5.39
C ILE A 525 -26.11 2.85 -4.05
N LEU A 526 -24.89 2.77 -3.53
CA LEU A 526 -24.55 3.33 -2.22
C LEU A 526 -24.54 4.87 -2.25
N GLU A 527 -24.12 5.50 -3.35
CA GLU A 527 -24.23 6.95 -3.57
C GLU A 527 -25.68 7.41 -3.50
N ARG A 528 -26.59 6.71 -4.20
CA ARG A 528 -28.01 7.00 -4.17
C ARG A 528 -28.62 6.81 -2.77
N ILE A 529 -28.25 5.76 -2.09
CA ILE A 529 -28.71 5.49 -0.71
C ILE A 529 -28.27 6.63 0.21
N THR A 530 -27.04 7.07 0.09
CA THR A 530 -26.45 8.07 0.99
C THR A 530 -26.94 9.48 0.69
N TYR A 531 -27.05 9.88 -0.60
CA TYR A 531 -27.23 11.29 -0.97
C TYR A 531 -28.51 11.59 -1.79
N HIS A 532 -29.17 10.59 -2.41
CA HIS A 532 -30.14 10.82 -3.47
C HIS A 532 -31.46 10.04 -3.33
N GLY A 533 -32.00 9.90 -2.13
CA GLY A 533 -33.36 9.37 -1.95
C GLY A 533 -33.48 8.07 -1.17
N GLY A 534 -32.40 7.58 -0.59
CA GLY A 534 -32.39 6.44 0.33
C GLY A 534 -32.55 5.07 -0.34
N PRO A 535 -32.67 4.01 0.47
CA PRO A 535 -32.74 2.62 0.02
C PRO A 535 -33.99 2.31 -0.80
N GLN A 536 -33.86 1.42 -1.79
CA GLN A 536 -34.94 0.82 -2.57
C GLN A 536 -35.15 -0.67 -2.19
N PRO A 537 -36.33 -1.26 -2.44
CA PRO A 537 -36.61 -2.65 -2.05
C PRO A 537 -35.68 -3.70 -2.64
N SER A 538 -35.09 -3.45 -3.83
CA SER A 538 -34.17 -4.38 -4.49
C SER A 538 -32.72 -4.26 -4.05
N ASP A 539 -32.31 -3.15 -3.43
CA ASP A 539 -30.90 -2.82 -3.21
C ASP A 539 -30.11 -3.90 -2.48
N ARG A 540 -30.72 -4.49 -1.44
CA ARG A 540 -30.05 -5.57 -0.71
C ARG A 540 -29.79 -6.79 -1.60
N ALA A 541 -30.77 -7.19 -2.40
CA ALA A 541 -30.64 -8.33 -3.31
C ALA A 541 -29.59 -8.02 -4.40
N ASP A 542 -29.67 -6.82 -5.00
CA ASP A 542 -28.75 -6.37 -6.04
C ASP A 542 -27.30 -6.34 -5.54
N LEU A 543 -27.05 -5.80 -4.34
CA LEU A 543 -25.71 -5.77 -3.72
C LEU A 543 -25.18 -7.17 -3.40
N VAL A 544 -26.03 -8.10 -2.93
CA VAL A 544 -25.63 -9.49 -2.66
C VAL A 544 -25.30 -10.24 -3.94
N ASP A 545 -26.13 -10.14 -4.97
CA ASP A 545 -25.92 -10.84 -6.25
C ASP A 545 -24.67 -10.33 -6.98
N MET A 546 -24.45 -9.01 -6.98
CA MET A 546 -23.22 -8.42 -7.53
C MET A 546 -22.00 -8.83 -6.73
N GLY A 547 -22.07 -8.79 -5.41
CA GLY A 547 -20.98 -9.20 -4.53
C GLY A 547 -20.57 -10.65 -4.78
N LEU A 548 -21.54 -11.55 -4.86
CA LEU A 548 -21.30 -12.96 -5.19
C LEU A 548 -20.66 -13.11 -6.57
N THR A 549 -21.20 -12.42 -7.59
CA THR A 549 -20.66 -12.44 -8.94
C THR A 549 -19.21 -11.95 -8.97
N MET A 550 -18.90 -10.82 -8.32
CA MET A 550 -17.54 -10.30 -8.22
C MET A 550 -16.60 -11.29 -7.54
N THR A 551 -17.02 -11.88 -6.41
CA THR A 551 -16.19 -12.82 -5.63
C THR A 551 -15.85 -14.07 -6.43
N GLU A 552 -16.80 -14.64 -7.15
CA GLU A 552 -16.62 -15.93 -7.84
C GLU A 552 -15.95 -15.80 -9.21
N THR A 553 -16.08 -14.66 -9.88
CA THR A 553 -15.71 -14.55 -11.30
C THR A 553 -14.66 -13.50 -11.61
N SER A 554 -14.24 -12.69 -10.63
CA SER A 554 -13.14 -11.73 -10.85
C SER A 554 -11.78 -12.42 -10.92
N LEU A 555 -10.90 -11.86 -11.75
CA LEU A 555 -9.57 -12.42 -12.02
C LEU A 555 -8.63 -12.40 -10.81
N CYS A 556 -8.72 -11.38 -9.96
CA CYS A 556 -7.79 -11.15 -8.84
C CYS A 556 -8.51 -10.77 -7.55
N GLY A 557 -7.73 -10.73 -6.45
CA GLY A 557 -8.23 -10.42 -5.11
C GLY A 557 -8.99 -9.10 -5.00
N LEU A 558 -8.62 -8.06 -5.78
CA LEU A 558 -9.33 -6.78 -5.74
C LEU A 558 -10.83 -6.97 -6.00
N GLY A 559 -11.20 -7.53 -7.15
CA GLY A 559 -12.62 -7.75 -7.48
C GLY A 559 -13.27 -8.82 -6.59
N GLN A 560 -12.52 -9.84 -6.18
CA GLN A 560 -13.03 -10.89 -5.29
C GLN A 560 -13.41 -10.39 -3.90
N THR A 561 -12.80 -9.29 -3.44
CA THR A 561 -13.05 -8.75 -2.09
C THR A 561 -13.73 -7.38 -2.08
N ALA A 562 -13.98 -6.77 -3.24
CA ALA A 562 -14.54 -5.42 -3.35
C ALA A 562 -15.92 -5.24 -2.68
N ALA A 563 -16.69 -6.30 -2.54
CA ALA A 563 -17.99 -6.27 -1.87
C ALA A 563 -17.92 -6.72 -0.39
N THR A 564 -16.80 -7.25 0.09
CA THR A 564 -16.74 -7.96 1.38
C THR A 564 -17.13 -7.06 2.55
N ALA A 565 -16.58 -5.85 2.64
CA ALA A 565 -16.92 -4.90 3.70
C ALA A 565 -18.41 -4.51 3.64
N ILE A 566 -18.92 -4.23 2.44
CA ILE A 566 -20.33 -3.84 2.24
C ILE A 566 -21.27 -4.98 2.65
N LEU A 567 -20.99 -6.20 2.20
CA LEU A 567 -21.81 -7.37 2.52
C LEU A 567 -21.81 -7.68 4.03
N SER A 568 -20.67 -7.50 4.70
CA SER A 568 -20.61 -7.67 6.15
C SER A 568 -21.39 -6.58 6.90
N ALA A 569 -21.35 -5.32 6.45
CA ALA A 569 -22.13 -4.24 7.03
C ALA A 569 -23.64 -4.50 6.91
N ILE A 570 -24.14 -4.84 5.73
CA ILE A 570 -25.57 -5.11 5.52
C ILE A 570 -26.05 -6.43 6.17
N ALA A 571 -25.14 -7.33 6.51
CA ALA A 571 -25.46 -8.51 7.31
C ALA A 571 -25.64 -8.15 8.80
N LEU A 572 -24.81 -7.25 9.33
CA LEU A 572 -24.89 -6.77 10.71
C LEU A 572 -26.02 -5.75 10.91
N TRP A 573 -26.19 -4.84 9.96
CA TRP A 573 -27.16 -3.74 9.98
C TRP A 573 -28.01 -3.70 8.69
N PRO A 574 -29.01 -4.62 8.57
CA PRO A 574 -29.83 -4.70 7.36
C PRO A 574 -30.58 -3.41 7.00
N GLU A 575 -30.86 -2.57 8.01
CA GLU A 575 -31.53 -1.26 7.87
C GLU A 575 -30.75 -0.27 7.01
N LEU A 576 -29.44 -0.42 6.87
CA LEU A 576 -28.60 0.45 6.03
C LEU A 576 -29.00 0.42 4.55
N VAL A 577 -29.64 -0.67 4.10
CA VAL A 577 -30.02 -0.85 2.69
C VAL A 577 -31.50 -1.24 2.51
N GLN A 578 -32.30 -1.05 3.54
CA GLN A 578 -33.75 -1.34 3.48
C GLN A 578 -34.55 -0.05 3.62
N PRO A 579 -35.60 0.15 2.82
CA PRO A 579 -36.49 1.26 3.02
C PRO A 579 -37.08 1.26 4.43
N ALA A 580 -37.13 2.42 5.08
CA ALA A 580 -37.80 2.52 6.37
C ALA A 580 -39.23 1.97 6.27
N GLY A 581 -39.51 0.87 6.99
CA GLY A 581 -40.81 0.25 6.99
C GLY A 581 -41.87 1.23 7.50
N ARG A 582 -43.00 1.38 6.78
CA ARG A 582 -44.15 2.11 7.28
C ARG A 582 -44.73 1.36 8.46
N VAL A 583 -44.37 1.71 9.67
CA VAL A 583 -45.06 1.28 10.88
C VAL A 583 -46.16 2.30 11.12
N ASN A 584 -47.42 1.86 10.93
CA ASN A 584 -48.66 2.64 11.21
C ASN A 584 -48.77 4.01 10.51
N GLY A 585 -48.29 4.11 9.23
CA GLY A 585 -48.50 5.31 8.42
C GLY A 585 -47.66 6.52 8.78
N ARG A 586 -46.65 6.39 9.68
CA ARG A 586 -45.67 7.41 9.98
C ARG A 586 -44.27 6.92 9.59
N LEU A 587 -43.53 7.73 8.87
CA LEU A 587 -42.09 7.58 8.67
C LEU A 587 -41.41 7.71 10.05
N ARG A 588 -40.52 6.80 10.38
CA ARG A 588 -39.51 6.98 11.42
C ARG A 588 -38.21 7.39 10.80
#